data_5cf9b3e48d1793eb661a0612fcd0fb45
#
_entry.id   5cf9b3e48d1793eb661a0612fcd0fb45
#
_cell.length_a   1.000
_cell.length_b   1.000
_cell.length_c   1.000
_cell.angle_alpha   90.00
_cell.angle_beta   90.00
_cell.angle_gamma   90.00
#
_symmetry.space_group_name_H-M   'P 1'
#
loop_
_entity.id
_entity.type
_entity.pdbx_description
1 polymer ?
#
loop_
_entity_poly.entity_id
_entity_poly.type
_entity_poly.pdbx_seq_one_letter_code
_entity_poly.pdbx_strand_id
1 'polypeptide(L)'
;MSKKTSLELYNEALQDLKSDSRKLIYFFCGEEDFFLAKLQDAVEDLMPPEHKDFNLDIIYARDKTPEQVLGIARSYPMMADKRIVIVRDFLSLNISSYHQTGTGGGLDDFLPYFDQPNPNTLLVLFDSKKPSGRTKLGKAINSNKHAVLYEFKEVPDYRLPDWILEWVQDHYRQRIEPAAAQMLAQYVGSNLQLLSTEIDKVCTFVDTSESIKESHIKKVIGLYREYSVFELKDALIERNLERSLFIAEQMLQQSKADTGEIIRSVGFFYNMFSNIWQIRRLISQGNTKQQVKNTMGINNSWYFNKLWDDASHYRLNDMPVVFEALLDADRAAKGFTKMDSATILLLMIKRIIN
;
A
#
# COMPACT_ATOMS: atom_id res chain seq x y z
N MET A 1 14.11 1.72 20.96
CA MET A 1 13.31 2.68 20.18
C MET A 1 12.42 1.89 19.24
N SER A 2 11.11 2.09 19.26
CA SER A 2 10.18 1.52 18.28
C SER A 2 10.60 1.98 16.88
N LYS A 3 10.57 1.09 15.90
CA LYS A 3 10.89 1.43 14.51
C LYS A 3 9.72 2.24 13.96
N LYS A 4 9.99 3.41 13.37
CA LYS A 4 8.96 4.28 12.77
C LYS A 4 8.14 3.52 11.72
N THR A 5 6.86 3.81 11.63
CA THR A 5 5.97 3.30 10.57
C THR A 5 6.26 4.00 9.25
N SER A 6 5.81 3.43 8.12
CA SER A 6 5.97 4.06 6.81
C SER A 6 5.21 5.39 6.72
N LEU A 7 4.08 5.54 7.42
CA LEU A 7 3.34 6.82 7.50
C LEU A 7 4.10 7.88 8.32
N GLU A 8 4.68 7.50 9.47
CA GLU A 8 5.52 8.43 10.25
C GLU A 8 6.73 8.89 9.45
N LEU A 9 7.37 7.98 8.70
CA LEU A 9 8.50 8.32 7.81
C LEU A 9 8.07 9.22 6.66
N TYR A 10 6.89 9.00 6.09
CA TYR A 10 6.32 9.84 5.04
C TYR A 10 6.07 11.26 5.53
N ASN A 11 5.43 11.41 6.68
CA ASN A 11 5.17 12.71 7.29
C ASN A 11 6.48 13.46 7.63
N GLU A 12 7.48 12.74 8.13
CA GLU A 12 8.82 13.30 8.38
C GLU A 12 9.49 13.75 7.08
N ALA A 13 9.45 12.95 6.03
CA ALA A 13 10.02 13.30 4.72
C ALA A 13 9.35 14.53 4.11
N LEU A 14 8.01 14.66 4.23
CA LEU A 14 7.29 15.85 3.79
C LEU A 14 7.68 17.11 4.55
N GLN A 15 7.88 17.00 5.86
CA GLN A 15 8.33 18.12 6.69
C GLN A 15 9.76 18.53 6.33
N ASP A 16 10.65 17.57 6.14
CA ASP A 16 12.05 17.83 5.75
C ASP A 16 12.12 18.48 4.37
N LEU A 17 11.36 17.99 3.37
CA LEU A 17 11.29 18.58 2.03
C LEU A 17 10.84 20.06 2.03
N LYS A 18 9.96 20.44 2.95
CA LYS A 18 9.41 21.79 3.08
C LYS A 18 10.28 22.70 3.98
N SER A 19 11.27 22.16 4.67
CA SER A 19 12.14 22.91 5.57
C SER A 19 13.16 23.76 4.77
N ASP A 20 13.50 24.94 5.31
CA ASP A 20 14.59 25.76 4.79
C ASP A 20 15.96 25.08 4.93
N SER A 21 16.09 24.14 5.87
CA SER A 21 17.30 23.34 6.12
C SER A 21 17.28 21.97 5.40
N ARG A 22 16.41 21.80 4.39
CA ARG A 22 16.30 20.56 3.64
C ARG A 22 17.63 20.09 3.05
N LYS A 23 17.79 18.77 2.92
CA LYS A 23 18.95 18.19 2.25
C LYS A 23 18.92 18.49 0.75
N LEU A 24 20.07 18.39 0.12
CA LEU A 24 20.19 18.55 -1.34
C LEU A 24 19.97 17.24 -2.10
N ILE A 25 20.06 16.10 -1.40
CA ILE A 25 19.94 14.77 -1.99
C ILE A 25 18.99 13.94 -1.15
N TYR A 26 17.93 13.44 -1.77
CA TYR A 26 16.97 12.51 -1.17
C TYR A 26 17.03 11.17 -1.87
N PHE A 27 17.00 10.10 -1.10
CA PHE A 27 16.82 8.76 -1.60
C PHE A 27 15.55 8.16 -0.98
N PHE A 28 14.50 8.06 -1.76
CA PHE A 28 13.24 7.42 -1.39
C PHE A 28 13.18 6.03 -1.97
N CYS A 29 13.00 5.00 -1.13
CA CYS A 29 12.98 3.63 -1.60
C CYS A 29 12.02 2.77 -0.78
N GLY A 30 11.70 1.59 -1.32
CA GLY A 30 10.92 0.58 -0.62
C GLY A 30 9.86 -0.08 -1.47
N GLU A 31 9.08 -0.94 -0.83
CA GLU A 31 8.08 -1.77 -1.47
C GLU A 31 6.70 -1.09 -1.51
N GLU A 32 6.51 0.03 -0.77
CA GLU A 32 5.23 0.74 -0.72
C GLU A 32 5.19 1.89 -1.74
N ASP A 33 4.77 1.57 -2.93
CA ASP A 33 4.70 2.50 -4.07
C ASP A 33 3.81 3.71 -3.82
N PHE A 34 2.80 3.59 -2.97
CA PHE A 34 1.89 4.69 -2.63
C PHE A 34 2.65 5.91 -2.07
N PHE A 35 3.54 5.68 -1.09
CA PHE A 35 4.31 6.77 -0.51
C PHE A 35 5.34 7.33 -1.47
N LEU A 36 5.96 6.48 -2.31
CA LEU A 36 6.90 6.92 -3.32
C LEU A 36 6.22 7.85 -4.33
N ALA A 37 5.03 7.49 -4.81
CA ALA A 37 4.24 8.33 -5.73
C ALA A 37 3.84 9.66 -5.08
N LYS A 38 3.31 9.65 -3.85
CA LYS A 38 2.93 10.86 -3.13
C LYS A 38 4.11 11.79 -2.84
N LEU A 39 5.29 11.24 -2.55
CA LEU A 39 6.51 12.04 -2.37
C LEU A 39 7.00 12.63 -3.68
N GLN A 40 6.87 11.90 -4.79
CA GLN A 40 7.19 12.46 -6.09
C GLN A 40 6.29 13.65 -6.42
N ASP A 41 4.97 13.52 -6.25
CA ASP A 41 4.03 14.62 -6.43
C ASP A 41 4.43 15.83 -5.56
N ALA A 42 4.75 15.58 -4.28
CA ALA A 42 5.16 16.63 -3.35
C ALA A 42 6.48 17.32 -3.76
N VAL A 43 7.43 16.58 -4.33
CA VAL A 43 8.69 17.14 -4.85
C VAL A 43 8.44 17.96 -6.11
N GLU A 44 7.58 17.49 -7.02
CA GLU A 44 7.20 18.23 -8.24
C GLU A 44 6.51 19.57 -7.91
N ASP A 45 5.72 19.58 -6.83
CA ASP A 45 5.00 20.78 -6.36
C ASP A 45 5.90 21.81 -5.66
N LEU A 46 7.15 21.45 -5.34
CA LEU A 46 8.14 22.43 -4.88
C LEU A 46 8.59 23.39 -5.99
N MET A 47 8.38 23.01 -7.26
CA MET A 47 8.70 23.87 -8.41
C MET A 47 7.45 24.62 -8.85
N PRO A 48 7.48 25.98 -8.88
CA PRO A 48 6.37 26.77 -9.41
C PRO A 48 6.02 26.36 -10.85
N PRO A 49 4.74 26.34 -11.23
CA PRO A 49 4.31 25.88 -12.56
C PRO A 49 5.03 26.58 -13.72
N GLU A 50 5.30 27.87 -13.60
CA GLU A 50 5.97 28.70 -14.60
C GLU A 50 7.45 28.35 -14.82
N HIS A 51 8.05 27.61 -13.89
CA HIS A 51 9.46 27.20 -13.96
C HIS A 51 9.65 25.70 -14.24
N LYS A 52 8.57 24.90 -14.18
CA LYS A 52 8.66 23.43 -14.34
C LYS A 52 9.31 23.00 -15.65
N ASP A 53 8.98 23.62 -16.77
CA ASP A 53 9.46 23.21 -18.09
C ASP A 53 11.00 23.29 -18.25
N PHE A 54 11.66 24.18 -17.50
CA PHE A 54 13.10 24.41 -17.61
C PHE A 54 13.91 23.90 -16.41
N ASN A 55 13.25 23.66 -15.27
CA ASN A 55 13.95 23.40 -14.02
C ASN A 55 13.47 22.14 -13.29
N LEU A 56 12.53 21.38 -13.85
CA LEU A 56 12.10 20.10 -13.35
C LEU A 56 12.43 19.01 -14.38
N ASP A 57 13.40 18.17 -14.07
CA ASP A 57 13.75 17.02 -14.90
C ASP A 57 13.30 15.73 -14.25
N ILE A 58 12.43 14.95 -14.93
CA ILE A 58 12.03 13.62 -14.51
C ILE A 58 12.71 12.62 -15.43
N ILE A 59 13.63 11.84 -14.88
CA ILE A 59 14.51 10.95 -15.60
C ILE A 59 14.18 9.49 -15.25
N TYR A 60 13.96 8.66 -16.25
CA TYR A 60 13.92 7.22 -16.09
C TYR A 60 15.33 6.66 -16.25
N ALA A 61 15.85 6.03 -15.22
CA ALA A 61 17.25 5.61 -15.16
C ALA A 61 17.68 4.65 -16.27
N ARG A 62 16.78 3.79 -16.75
CA ARG A 62 17.06 2.85 -17.84
C ARG A 62 17.50 3.50 -19.15
N ASP A 63 17.11 4.75 -19.36
CA ASP A 63 17.34 5.49 -20.60
C ASP A 63 18.56 6.42 -20.52
N LYS A 64 19.23 6.47 -19.37
CA LYS A 64 20.32 7.40 -19.10
C LYS A 64 21.54 6.72 -18.47
N THR A 65 22.72 7.31 -18.73
CA THR A 65 23.94 6.92 -18.03
C THR A 65 24.14 7.78 -16.77
N PRO A 66 24.96 7.33 -15.80
CA PRO A 66 25.32 8.14 -14.62
C PRO A 66 25.84 9.53 -14.99
N GLU A 67 26.70 9.62 -16.01
CA GLU A 67 27.27 10.89 -16.50
C GLU A 67 26.19 11.87 -17.00
N GLN A 68 25.22 11.37 -17.76
CA GLN A 68 24.11 12.19 -18.28
C GLN A 68 23.27 12.76 -17.15
N VAL A 69 22.93 11.93 -16.14
CA VAL A 69 22.19 12.39 -14.96
C VAL A 69 22.99 13.41 -14.17
N LEU A 70 24.29 13.16 -13.95
CA LEU A 70 25.16 14.08 -13.24
C LEU A 70 25.36 15.40 -14.02
N GLY A 71 25.41 15.35 -15.35
CA GLY A 71 25.45 16.54 -16.22
C GLY A 71 24.23 17.44 -15.98
N ILE A 72 23.04 16.83 -15.91
CA ILE A 72 21.79 17.56 -15.60
C ILE A 72 21.81 18.11 -14.17
N ALA A 73 22.20 17.29 -13.19
CA ALA A 73 22.22 17.70 -11.77
C ALA A 73 23.24 18.84 -11.47
N ARG A 74 24.31 18.93 -12.28
CA ARG A 74 25.32 20.01 -12.19
C ARG A 74 24.91 21.29 -12.92
N SER A 75 23.90 21.23 -13.78
CA SER A 75 23.44 22.39 -14.54
C SER A 75 22.80 23.44 -13.63
N TYR A 76 23.01 24.71 -13.94
CA TYR A 76 22.35 25.79 -13.23
C TYR A 76 20.88 25.90 -13.63
N PRO A 77 20.01 26.35 -12.70
CA PRO A 77 18.61 26.62 -13.01
C PRO A 77 18.49 27.77 -14.01
N MET A 78 17.40 27.73 -14.82
CA MET A 78 17.08 28.79 -15.78
C MET A 78 15.96 29.66 -15.23
N MET A 79 16.20 30.95 -15.05
CA MET A 79 15.22 31.94 -14.55
C MET A 79 14.54 31.53 -13.22
N ALA A 80 15.21 30.71 -12.42
CA ALA A 80 14.74 30.24 -11.12
C ALA A 80 15.91 30.08 -10.15
N ASP A 81 15.63 30.04 -8.84
CA ASP A 81 16.67 29.87 -7.81
C ASP A 81 17.10 28.41 -7.65
N LYS A 82 16.24 27.49 -8.02
CA LYS A 82 16.44 26.04 -7.82
C LYS A 82 16.09 25.23 -9.07
N ARG A 83 16.77 24.10 -9.22
CA ARG A 83 16.48 23.03 -10.15
C ARG A 83 16.12 21.79 -9.38
N ILE A 84 15.17 21.00 -9.86
CA ILE A 84 14.78 19.72 -9.30
C ILE A 84 15.08 18.63 -10.34
N VAL A 85 15.82 17.62 -9.93
CA VAL A 85 16.15 16.46 -10.77
C VAL A 85 15.64 15.21 -10.06
N ILE A 86 14.61 14.58 -10.64
CA ILE A 86 14.01 13.34 -10.16
C ILE A 86 14.53 12.20 -11.00
N VAL A 87 15.11 11.18 -10.38
CA VAL A 87 15.59 9.97 -11.06
C VAL A 87 14.79 8.77 -10.56
N ARG A 88 14.00 8.15 -11.44
CA ARG A 88 13.22 6.94 -11.16
C ARG A 88 14.01 5.69 -11.50
N ASP A 89 13.82 4.62 -10.71
CA ASP A 89 14.55 3.35 -10.85
C ASP A 89 16.08 3.54 -10.83
N PHE A 90 16.56 4.40 -9.93
CA PHE A 90 17.95 4.88 -9.89
C PHE A 90 18.99 3.76 -9.96
N LEU A 91 18.77 2.65 -9.26
CA LEU A 91 19.68 1.50 -9.27
C LEU A 91 19.71 0.76 -10.60
N SER A 92 18.79 1.08 -11.53
CA SER A 92 18.70 0.53 -12.87
C SER A 92 19.38 1.40 -13.95
N LEU A 93 20.15 2.43 -13.55
CA LEU A 93 20.91 3.25 -14.48
C LEU A 93 21.73 2.39 -15.43
N ASN A 94 21.72 2.78 -16.72
CA ASN A 94 22.38 2.00 -17.78
C ASN A 94 23.91 2.09 -17.65
N ILE A 95 24.49 1.09 -17.02
CA ILE A 95 25.93 0.94 -16.81
C ILE A 95 26.60 0.24 -18.01
N SER A 96 25.83 -0.53 -18.80
CA SER A 96 26.37 -1.42 -19.85
C SER A 96 26.98 -0.66 -21.03
N SER A 97 26.45 0.51 -21.39
CA SER A 97 27.02 1.35 -22.46
C SER A 97 28.34 2.02 -22.05
N TYR A 98 28.64 2.08 -20.78
CA TYR A 98 29.84 2.72 -20.22
C TYR A 98 31.07 1.81 -20.26
N HIS A 99 30.88 0.48 -20.17
CA HIS A 99 31.98 -0.49 -20.21
C HIS A 99 32.65 -0.61 -21.58
N GLN A 100 32.01 -0.15 -22.64
CA GLN A 100 32.60 -0.19 -24.01
C GLN A 100 33.64 0.89 -24.29
N THR A 101 33.65 1.99 -23.47
CA THR A 101 34.56 3.13 -23.64
C THR A 101 35.72 3.16 -22.65
N GLY A 102 35.78 2.22 -21.71
CA GLY A 102 36.95 2.00 -20.83
C GLY A 102 37.20 2.99 -19.70
N THR A 103 36.29 3.95 -19.44
CA THR A 103 36.51 5.04 -18.47
C THR A 103 35.36 5.31 -17.51
N GLY A 104 34.46 4.38 -17.26
CA GLY A 104 33.29 4.68 -16.46
C GLY A 104 33.03 3.73 -15.29
N GLY A 105 32.68 4.27 -14.15
CA GLY A 105 32.56 3.64 -12.85
C GLY A 105 31.16 3.31 -12.37
N GLY A 106 30.11 3.47 -13.14
CA GLY A 106 28.76 3.11 -12.73
C GLY A 106 28.17 4.01 -11.63
N LEU A 107 27.42 3.45 -10.69
CA LEU A 107 26.76 4.23 -9.62
C LEU A 107 27.74 4.93 -8.66
N ASP A 108 28.98 4.46 -8.59
CA ASP A 108 30.03 5.11 -7.76
C ASP A 108 30.44 6.50 -8.32
N ASP A 109 30.09 6.83 -9.55
CA ASP A 109 30.34 8.16 -10.16
C ASP A 109 29.54 9.27 -9.45
N PHE A 110 28.49 8.92 -8.73
CA PHE A 110 27.74 9.86 -7.89
C PHE A 110 28.47 10.29 -6.60
N LEU A 111 29.47 9.53 -6.16
CA LEU A 111 30.17 9.81 -4.89
C LEU A 111 30.76 11.22 -4.82
N PRO A 112 31.52 11.70 -5.84
CA PRO A 112 32.03 13.08 -5.81
C PRO A 112 30.92 14.15 -5.79
N TYR A 113 29.77 13.85 -6.45
CA TYR A 113 28.63 14.76 -6.42
C TYR A 113 27.97 14.80 -5.04
N PHE A 114 27.91 13.67 -4.33
CA PHE A 114 27.35 13.62 -2.98
C PHE A 114 28.20 14.41 -1.99
N ASP A 115 29.51 14.42 -2.16
CA ASP A 115 30.41 15.21 -1.32
C ASP A 115 30.32 16.72 -1.59
N GLN A 116 30.09 17.10 -2.86
CA GLN A 116 29.97 18.49 -3.30
C GLN A 116 28.78 18.66 -4.26
N PRO A 117 27.55 18.56 -3.75
CA PRO A 117 26.35 18.74 -4.59
C PRO A 117 26.20 20.21 -5.02
N ASN A 118 25.57 20.42 -6.17
CA ASN A 118 25.19 21.76 -6.60
C ASN A 118 24.18 22.35 -5.60
N PRO A 119 24.48 23.47 -4.93
CA PRO A 119 23.60 24.05 -3.91
C PRO A 119 22.25 24.53 -4.47
N ASN A 120 22.15 24.71 -5.78
CA ASN A 120 20.93 25.14 -6.46
C ASN A 120 20.13 23.96 -7.04
N THR A 121 20.57 22.70 -6.84
CA THR A 121 19.88 21.52 -7.33
C THR A 121 19.41 20.65 -6.18
N LEU A 122 18.11 20.29 -6.23
CA LEU A 122 17.54 19.23 -5.42
C LEU A 122 17.55 17.93 -6.24
N LEU A 123 18.40 17.00 -5.86
CA LEU A 123 18.47 15.66 -6.50
C LEU A 123 17.65 14.67 -5.69
N VAL A 124 16.63 14.09 -6.33
CA VAL A 124 15.73 13.12 -5.69
C VAL A 124 15.78 11.80 -6.44
N LEU A 125 16.19 10.76 -5.74
CA LEU A 125 16.40 9.42 -6.27
C LEU A 125 15.30 8.51 -5.75
N PHE A 126 14.59 7.83 -6.66
CA PHE A 126 13.56 6.86 -6.34
C PHE A 126 13.98 5.45 -6.78
N ASP A 127 13.71 4.46 -5.93
CA ASP A 127 13.89 3.05 -6.28
C ASP A 127 12.98 2.14 -5.45
N SER A 128 12.62 0.97 -5.97
CA SER A 128 11.90 -0.06 -5.20
C SER A 128 12.79 -0.74 -4.15
N LYS A 129 14.12 -0.60 -4.27
CA LYS A 129 15.09 -1.28 -3.40
C LYS A 129 16.03 -0.29 -2.72
N LYS A 130 16.36 -0.60 -1.49
CA LYS A 130 17.40 0.11 -0.75
C LYS A 130 18.79 -0.24 -1.30
N PRO A 131 19.67 0.75 -1.52
CA PRO A 131 21.06 0.49 -1.86
C PRO A 131 21.73 -0.36 -0.77
N SER A 132 22.49 -1.36 -1.20
CA SER A 132 23.20 -2.22 -0.23
C SER A 132 24.19 -1.40 0.62
N GLY A 133 24.07 -1.46 1.93
CA GLY A 133 25.00 -0.81 2.87
C GLY A 133 26.46 -1.29 2.78
N ARG A 134 26.73 -2.36 1.99
CA ARG A 134 28.08 -2.86 1.73
C ARG A 134 28.75 -2.11 0.57
N THR A 135 27.99 -1.54 -0.36
CA THR A 135 28.50 -0.75 -1.49
C THR A 135 28.98 0.62 -1.04
N LYS A 136 29.89 1.24 -1.81
CA LYS A 136 30.35 2.61 -1.54
C LYS A 136 29.20 3.60 -1.59
N LEU A 137 28.34 3.48 -2.60
CA LEU A 137 27.12 4.29 -2.73
C LEU A 137 26.20 4.18 -1.50
N GLY A 138 25.87 2.96 -1.06
CA GLY A 138 25.01 2.77 0.11
C GLY A 138 25.61 3.33 1.40
N LYS A 139 26.93 3.22 1.57
CA LYS A 139 27.64 3.87 2.69
C LYS A 139 27.58 5.40 2.59
N ALA A 140 27.85 5.95 1.39
CA ALA A 140 27.80 7.38 1.17
C ALA A 140 26.41 7.95 1.47
N ILE A 141 25.34 7.38 0.94
CA ILE A 141 23.96 7.87 1.21
C ILE A 141 23.64 7.89 2.71
N ASN A 142 24.07 6.86 3.46
CA ASN A 142 23.76 6.77 4.90
C ASN A 142 24.61 7.71 5.79
N SER A 143 25.79 8.15 5.35
CA SER A 143 26.73 8.92 6.16
C SER A 143 26.94 10.35 5.67
N ASN A 144 26.44 10.71 4.48
CA ASN A 144 26.66 12.00 3.88
C ASN A 144 25.79 13.09 4.52
N LYS A 145 26.40 14.24 4.84
CA LYS A 145 25.68 15.36 5.46
C LYS A 145 24.64 16.02 4.54
N HIS A 146 24.77 15.86 3.23
CA HIS A 146 23.89 16.44 2.22
C HIS A 146 22.79 15.48 1.75
N ALA A 147 22.88 14.20 2.14
CA ALA A 147 21.94 13.17 1.72
C ALA A 147 21.09 12.66 2.89
N VAL A 148 19.88 12.20 2.57
CA VAL A 148 19.00 11.47 3.49
C VAL A 148 18.31 10.35 2.75
N LEU A 149 18.09 9.21 3.45
CA LEU A 149 17.41 8.03 2.92
C LEU A 149 16.18 7.72 3.75
N TYR A 150 15.04 7.55 3.06
CA TYR A 150 13.78 7.06 3.63
C TYR A 150 13.39 5.75 2.96
N GLU A 151 13.10 4.73 3.77
CA GLU A 151 12.73 3.38 3.32
C GLU A 151 11.29 3.06 3.74
N PHE A 152 10.39 2.92 2.75
CA PHE A 152 8.97 2.65 2.94
C PHE A 152 8.67 1.17 2.74
N LYS A 153 8.32 0.50 3.81
CA LYS A 153 7.88 -0.89 3.78
C LYS A 153 6.39 -0.97 3.57
N GLU A 154 5.93 -2.04 2.95
CA GLU A 154 4.50 -2.34 2.86
C GLU A 154 3.83 -2.23 4.22
N VAL A 155 2.62 -1.69 4.22
CA VAL A 155 1.77 -1.64 5.41
C VAL A 155 1.08 -2.99 5.56
N PRO A 156 1.39 -3.79 6.60
CA PRO A 156 0.75 -5.09 6.79
C PRO A 156 -0.76 -4.95 7.01
N ASP A 157 -1.55 -5.90 6.53
CA ASP A 157 -3.02 -5.89 6.59
C ASP A 157 -3.57 -5.56 7.99
N TYR A 158 -2.95 -6.12 9.04
CA TYR A 158 -3.39 -5.87 10.43
C TYR A 158 -3.14 -4.42 10.90
N ARG A 159 -2.32 -3.64 10.20
CA ARG A 159 -2.03 -2.22 10.49
C ARG A 159 -2.87 -1.26 9.65
N LEU A 160 -3.58 -1.76 8.65
CA LEU A 160 -4.39 -0.89 7.77
C LEU A 160 -5.44 -0.07 8.50
N PRO A 161 -6.18 -0.60 9.51
CA PRO A 161 -7.12 0.22 10.26
C PRO A 161 -6.45 1.38 11.01
N ASP A 162 -5.29 1.14 11.62
CA ASP A 162 -4.51 2.18 12.30
C ASP A 162 -4.03 3.23 11.28
N TRP A 163 -3.50 2.77 10.13
CA TRP A 163 -3.09 3.65 9.04
C TRP A 163 -4.25 4.52 8.52
N ILE A 164 -5.46 3.96 8.36
CA ILE A 164 -6.65 4.73 7.94
C ILE A 164 -7.01 5.80 8.96
N LEU A 165 -6.98 5.47 10.25
CA LEU A 165 -7.26 6.42 11.33
C LEU A 165 -6.29 7.60 11.28
N GLU A 166 -4.99 7.33 11.19
CA GLU A 166 -3.92 8.32 11.11
C GLU A 166 -4.02 9.14 9.81
N TRP A 167 -4.22 8.46 8.65
CA TRP A 167 -4.32 9.12 7.35
C TRP A 167 -5.49 10.09 7.27
N VAL A 168 -6.67 9.71 7.73
CA VAL A 168 -7.86 10.58 7.76
C VAL A 168 -7.62 11.79 8.68
N GLN A 169 -7.03 11.57 9.84
CA GLN A 169 -6.73 12.66 10.77
C GLN A 169 -5.71 13.64 10.21
N ASP A 170 -4.63 13.16 9.60
CA ASP A 170 -3.51 13.98 9.14
C ASP A 170 -3.85 14.77 7.88
N HIS A 171 -4.57 14.15 6.91
CA HIS A 171 -4.81 14.74 5.60
C HIS A 171 -6.15 15.47 5.48
N TYR A 172 -7.19 14.99 6.22
CA TYR A 172 -8.53 15.59 6.13
C TYR A 172 -8.94 16.34 7.41
N ARG A 173 -8.16 16.20 8.49
CA ARG A 173 -8.49 16.74 9.81
C ARG A 173 -9.88 16.31 10.29
N GLN A 174 -10.34 15.18 9.81
CA GLN A 174 -11.59 14.52 10.18
C GLN A 174 -11.34 13.36 11.16
N ARG A 175 -12.42 12.88 11.78
CA ARG A 175 -12.40 11.70 12.63
C ARG A 175 -13.13 10.56 11.92
N ILE A 176 -12.57 9.37 12.02
CA ILE A 176 -13.21 8.13 11.58
C ILE A 176 -13.30 7.17 12.78
N GLU A 177 -14.44 6.52 12.95
CA GLU A 177 -14.60 5.53 14.00
C GLU A 177 -13.76 4.28 13.70
N PRO A 178 -13.16 3.61 14.73
CA PRO A 178 -12.34 2.42 14.52
C PRO A 178 -13.08 1.30 13.77
N ALA A 179 -14.38 1.14 14.00
CA ALA A 179 -15.22 0.17 13.27
C ALA A 179 -15.34 0.50 11.77
N ALA A 180 -15.47 1.79 11.44
CA ALA A 180 -15.52 2.27 10.05
C ALA A 180 -14.17 2.10 9.35
N ALA A 181 -13.05 2.43 10.02
CA ALA A 181 -11.71 2.19 9.48
C ALA A 181 -11.44 0.71 9.24
N GLN A 182 -11.88 -0.15 10.15
CA GLN A 182 -11.80 -1.59 10.01
C GLN A 182 -12.60 -2.12 8.83
N MET A 183 -13.84 -1.64 8.66
CA MET A 183 -14.69 -2.00 7.51
C MET A 183 -14.03 -1.62 6.21
N LEU A 184 -13.47 -0.41 6.13
CA LEU A 184 -12.78 0.10 4.94
C LEU A 184 -11.55 -0.74 4.59
N ALA A 185 -10.71 -1.06 5.60
CA ALA A 185 -9.55 -1.93 5.41
C ALA A 185 -9.93 -3.33 4.92
N GLN A 186 -10.99 -3.92 5.46
CA GLN A 186 -11.48 -5.24 5.04
C GLN A 186 -12.04 -5.24 3.62
N TYR A 187 -12.72 -4.17 3.23
CA TYR A 187 -13.35 -4.08 1.92
C TYR A 187 -12.35 -3.82 0.79
N VAL A 188 -11.38 -2.92 1.03
CA VAL A 188 -10.44 -2.48 -0.01
C VAL A 188 -9.17 -3.35 -0.04
N GLY A 189 -8.74 -3.85 1.13
CA GLY A 189 -7.49 -4.61 1.28
C GLY A 189 -6.25 -3.71 1.37
N SER A 190 -5.06 -4.28 1.09
CA SER A 190 -3.76 -3.65 1.32
C SER A 190 -3.32 -2.62 0.28
N ASN A 191 -4.09 -2.40 -0.76
CA ASN A 191 -3.74 -1.40 -1.77
C ASN A 191 -3.99 0.02 -1.25
N LEU A 192 -2.94 0.70 -0.76
CA LEU A 192 -3.05 2.03 -0.17
C LEU A 192 -3.52 3.10 -1.16
N GLN A 193 -3.21 2.96 -2.45
CA GLN A 193 -3.68 3.90 -3.49
C GLN A 193 -5.21 3.81 -3.62
N LEU A 194 -5.75 2.59 -3.63
CA LEU A 194 -7.19 2.37 -3.69
C LEU A 194 -7.85 2.81 -2.37
N LEU A 195 -7.25 2.47 -1.23
CA LEU A 195 -7.71 2.93 0.09
C LEU A 195 -7.79 4.46 0.17
N SER A 196 -6.74 5.16 -0.27
CA SER A 196 -6.73 6.63 -0.30
C SER A 196 -7.88 7.17 -1.17
N THR A 197 -8.12 6.58 -2.34
CA THR A 197 -9.23 6.98 -3.22
C THR A 197 -10.60 6.78 -2.58
N GLU A 198 -10.80 5.67 -1.86
CA GLU A 198 -12.06 5.42 -1.15
C GLU A 198 -12.22 6.35 0.06
N ILE A 199 -11.14 6.63 0.78
CA ILE A 199 -11.11 7.63 1.86
C ILE A 199 -11.48 9.01 1.33
N ASP A 200 -10.93 9.45 0.20
CA ASP A 200 -11.26 10.73 -0.45
C ASP A 200 -12.77 10.88 -0.65
N LYS A 201 -13.41 9.85 -1.22
CA LYS A 201 -14.86 9.84 -1.45
C LYS A 201 -15.64 9.98 -0.13
N VAL A 202 -15.26 9.21 0.88
CA VAL A 202 -15.94 9.24 2.18
C VAL A 202 -15.75 10.58 2.89
N CYS A 203 -14.53 11.11 2.90
CA CYS A 203 -14.24 12.42 3.51
C CYS A 203 -14.93 13.57 2.77
N THR A 204 -15.12 13.45 1.46
CA THR A 204 -15.88 14.43 0.68
C THR A 204 -17.40 14.34 0.96
N PHE A 205 -17.90 13.15 1.24
CA PHE A 205 -19.33 12.91 1.48
C PHE A 205 -19.77 13.30 2.89
N VAL A 206 -18.93 13.15 3.90
CA VAL A 206 -19.25 13.38 5.31
C VAL A 206 -18.80 14.79 5.70
N ASP A 207 -19.68 15.54 6.37
CA ASP A 207 -19.32 16.87 6.88
C ASP A 207 -18.13 16.77 7.86
N THR A 208 -17.22 17.74 7.78
CA THR A 208 -15.98 17.77 8.59
C THR A 208 -16.23 17.82 10.10
N SER A 209 -17.42 18.28 10.50
CA SER A 209 -17.85 18.31 11.92
C SER A 209 -18.34 16.96 12.45
N GLU A 210 -18.62 16.01 11.56
CA GLU A 210 -19.13 14.68 11.90
C GLU A 210 -18.03 13.61 11.83
N SER A 211 -18.08 12.65 12.77
CA SER A 211 -17.21 11.47 12.71
C SER A 211 -17.70 10.49 11.63
N ILE A 212 -16.78 9.98 10.81
CA ILE A 212 -17.08 8.97 9.81
C ILE A 212 -17.44 7.65 10.50
N LYS A 213 -18.64 7.11 10.18
CA LYS A 213 -19.20 5.88 10.75
C LYS A 213 -19.30 4.78 9.69
N GLU A 214 -19.51 3.55 10.14
CA GLU A 214 -19.77 2.40 9.23
C GLU A 214 -20.92 2.67 8.25
N SER A 215 -21.97 3.40 8.68
CA SER A 215 -23.09 3.77 7.83
C SER A 215 -22.68 4.64 6.63
N HIS A 216 -21.69 5.54 6.84
CA HIS A 216 -21.14 6.38 5.78
C HIS A 216 -20.31 5.55 4.79
N ILE A 217 -19.47 4.64 5.29
CA ILE A 217 -18.69 3.71 4.47
C ILE A 217 -19.63 2.89 3.57
N LYS A 218 -20.67 2.27 4.17
CA LYS A 218 -21.67 1.50 3.42
C LYS A 218 -22.31 2.33 2.30
N LYS A 219 -22.66 3.58 2.59
CA LYS A 219 -23.36 4.47 1.65
C LYS A 219 -22.46 4.91 0.49
N VAL A 220 -21.22 5.29 0.76
CA VAL A 220 -20.31 5.84 -0.24
C VAL A 220 -19.69 4.76 -1.14
N ILE A 221 -19.32 3.63 -0.55
CA ILE A 221 -18.67 2.54 -1.30
C ILE A 221 -19.70 1.67 -2.05
N GLY A 222 -20.98 2.05 -1.99
CA GLY A 222 -22.04 1.29 -2.65
C GLY A 222 -22.41 -0.02 -1.94
N LEU A 223 -22.02 -0.15 -0.67
CA LEU A 223 -22.38 -1.27 0.20
C LEU A 223 -23.84 -1.21 0.71
N TYR A 224 -24.61 -0.26 0.25
CA TYR A 224 -26.05 -0.11 0.50
C TYR A 224 -26.88 -1.11 -0.34
N ARG A 225 -26.26 -2.19 -0.73
CA ARG A 225 -27.01 -3.33 -1.24
C ARG A 225 -27.47 -4.09 -0.01
N GLU A 226 -28.74 -4.38 0.03
CA GLU A 226 -29.40 -5.15 1.10
C GLU A 226 -28.72 -6.51 1.31
N TYR A 227 -27.91 -6.92 0.32
CA TYR A 227 -27.10 -8.13 0.32
C TYR A 227 -25.69 -7.79 -0.17
N SER A 228 -24.75 -7.76 0.75
CA SER A 228 -23.36 -7.40 0.50
C SER A 228 -22.40 -8.54 0.83
N VAL A 229 -21.15 -8.39 0.43
CA VAL A 229 -20.07 -9.34 0.81
C VAL A 229 -19.92 -9.47 2.35
N PHE A 230 -20.38 -8.46 3.12
CA PHE A 230 -20.31 -8.50 4.59
C PHE A 230 -21.42 -9.36 5.18
N GLU A 231 -22.66 -9.28 4.67
CA GLU A 231 -23.72 -10.18 5.07
C GLU A 231 -23.39 -11.64 4.66
N LEU A 232 -22.77 -11.81 3.48
CA LEU A 232 -22.27 -13.11 3.05
C LEU A 232 -21.16 -13.62 3.96
N LYS A 233 -20.23 -12.76 4.38
CA LYS A 233 -19.20 -13.06 5.37
C LYS A 233 -19.82 -13.59 6.66
N ASP A 234 -20.79 -12.87 7.23
CA ASP A 234 -21.41 -13.25 8.49
C ASP A 234 -22.12 -14.62 8.36
N ALA A 235 -22.83 -14.85 7.25
CA ALA A 235 -23.47 -16.12 6.97
C ALA A 235 -22.45 -17.27 6.77
N LEU A 236 -21.30 -17.01 6.14
CA LEU A 236 -20.20 -17.97 6.00
C LEU A 236 -19.55 -18.29 7.35
N ILE A 237 -19.34 -17.30 8.21
CA ILE A 237 -18.80 -17.50 9.55
C ILE A 237 -19.75 -18.38 10.38
N GLU A 238 -21.05 -18.12 10.32
CA GLU A 238 -22.08 -18.93 10.98
C GLU A 238 -22.24 -20.32 10.36
N ARG A 239 -21.57 -20.61 9.23
CA ARG A 239 -21.71 -21.83 8.42
C ARG A 239 -23.16 -22.09 8.00
N ASN A 240 -23.92 -21.04 7.77
CA ASN A 240 -25.30 -21.10 7.34
C ASN A 240 -25.40 -21.15 5.81
N LEU A 241 -25.48 -22.38 5.25
CA LEU A 241 -25.46 -22.57 3.80
C LEU A 241 -26.68 -21.92 3.11
N GLU A 242 -27.87 -22.07 3.67
CA GLU A 242 -29.11 -21.55 3.07
C GLU A 242 -29.02 -19.99 2.98
N ARG A 243 -28.69 -19.35 4.09
CA ARG A 243 -28.52 -17.89 4.14
C ARG A 243 -27.40 -17.42 3.22
N SER A 244 -26.28 -18.15 3.17
CA SER A 244 -25.15 -17.77 2.32
C SER A 244 -25.51 -17.85 0.83
N LEU A 245 -26.20 -18.89 0.40
CA LEU A 245 -26.65 -19.05 -0.99
C LEU A 245 -27.68 -17.97 -1.36
N PHE A 246 -28.64 -17.70 -0.47
CA PHE A 246 -29.64 -16.66 -0.69
C PHE A 246 -28.97 -15.27 -0.87
N ILE A 247 -28.05 -14.89 0.04
CA ILE A 247 -27.33 -13.62 -0.05
C ILE A 247 -26.52 -13.56 -1.36
N ALA A 248 -25.83 -14.63 -1.73
CA ALA A 248 -25.04 -14.69 -2.96
C ALA A 248 -25.89 -14.49 -4.21
N GLU A 249 -27.07 -15.14 -4.29
CA GLU A 249 -28.01 -14.93 -5.39
C GLU A 249 -28.46 -13.48 -5.50
N GLN A 250 -28.81 -12.85 -4.38
CA GLN A 250 -29.21 -11.44 -4.35
C GLN A 250 -28.07 -10.51 -4.77
N MET A 251 -26.84 -10.77 -4.31
CA MET A 251 -25.65 -10.01 -4.73
C MET A 251 -25.46 -10.10 -6.25
N LEU A 252 -25.55 -11.30 -6.83
CA LEU A 252 -25.39 -11.52 -8.27
C LEU A 252 -26.48 -10.82 -9.09
N GLN A 253 -27.73 -10.85 -8.63
CA GLN A 253 -28.83 -10.13 -9.29
C GLN A 253 -28.60 -8.62 -9.28
N GLN A 254 -28.15 -8.07 -8.16
CA GLN A 254 -27.87 -6.64 -8.01
C GLN A 254 -26.67 -6.16 -8.81
N SER A 255 -25.63 -6.99 -8.95
CA SER A 255 -24.40 -6.68 -9.69
C SER A 255 -24.46 -6.99 -11.18
N LYS A 256 -25.58 -7.52 -11.67
CA LYS A 256 -25.70 -8.07 -13.04
C LYS A 256 -24.63 -9.16 -13.31
N ALA A 257 -24.28 -9.93 -12.28
CA ALA A 257 -23.30 -11.02 -12.32
C ALA A 257 -21.89 -10.57 -12.82
N ASP A 258 -21.44 -9.36 -12.39
CA ASP A 258 -20.11 -8.85 -12.76
C ASP A 258 -18.99 -9.73 -12.20
N THR A 259 -18.13 -10.24 -13.08
CA THR A 259 -16.97 -11.07 -12.72
C THR A 259 -15.98 -10.33 -11.82
N GLY A 260 -15.84 -9.01 -11.99
CA GLY A 260 -15.01 -8.17 -11.13
C GLY A 260 -15.45 -8.17 -9.67
N GLU A 261 -16.76 -8.26 -9.41
CA GLU A 261 -17.30 -8.38 -8.05
C GLU A 261 -16.93 -9.72 -7.40
N ILE A 262 -16.93 -10.81 -8.20
CA ILE A 262 -16.49 -12.12 -7.69
C ILE A 262 -15.02 -12.11 -7.32
N ILE A 263 -14.14 -11.55 -8.16
CA ILE A 263 -12.70 -11.45 -7.88
C ILE A 263 -12.46 -10.66 -6.58
N ARG A 264 -13.18 -9.54 -6.40
CA ARG A 264 -13.09 -8.75 -5.14
C ARG A 264 -13.59 -9.54 -3.94
N SER A 265 -14.69 -10.27 -4.09
CA SER A 265 -15.25 -11.11 -3.02
C SER A 265 -14.30 -12.24 -2.64
N VAL A 266 -13.68 -12.92 -3.60
CA VAL A 266 -12.67 -13.96 -3.35
C VAL A 266 -11.48 -13.39 -2.60
N GLY A 267 -10.96 -12.22 -2.98
CA GLY A 267 -9.88 -11.54 -2.28
C GLY A 267 -10.25 -11.19 -0.84
N PHE A 268 -11.47 -10.70 -0.62
CA PHE A 268 -11.99 -10.39 0.71
C PHE A 268 -12.07 -11.67 1.60
N PHE A 269 -12.62 -12.76 1.08
CA PHE A 269 -12.72 -14.03 1.83
C PHE A 269 -11.35 -14.66 2.06
N TYR A 270 -10.41 -14.53 1.12
CA TYR A 270 -9.03 -15.00 1.31
C TYR A 270 -8.37 -14.31 2.52
N ASN A 271 -8.47 -13.00 2.63
CA ASN A 271 -7.93 -12.24 3.77
C ASN A 271 -8.60 -12.64 5.09
N MET A 272 -9.92 -12.77 5.08
CA MET A 272 -10.68 -13.22 6.24
C MET A 272 -10.24 -14.62 6.71
N PHE A 273 -10.20 -15.59 5.83
CA PHE A 273 -9.83 -16.97 6.18
C PHE A 273 -8.35 -17.12 6.51
N SER A 274 -7.48 -16.28 5.95
CA SER A 274 -6.06 -16.20 6.34
C SER A 274 -5.90 -15.80 7.80
N ASN A 275 -6.66 -14.82 8.27
CA ASN A 275 -6.68 -14.43 9.68
C ASN A 275 -7.22 -15.56 10.58
N ILE A 276 -8.31 -16.20 10.18
CA ILE A 276 -8.88 -17.36 10.90
C ILE A 276 -7.86 -18.49 10.99
N TRP A 277 -7.20 -18.81 9.89
CA TRP A 277 -6.16 -19.85 9.84
C TRP A 277 -4.99 -19.54 10.78
N GLN A 278 -4.48 -18.30 10.76
CA GLN A 278 -3.39 -17.87 11.64
C GLN A 278 -3.77 -18.03 13.12
N ILE A 279 -4.97 -17.58 13.51
CA ILE A 279 -5.48 -17.72 14.88
C ILE A 279 -5.57 -19.20 15.26
N ARG A 280 -6.20 -20.03 14.44
CA ARG A 280 -6.38 -21.47 14.71
C ARG A 280 -5.03 -22.21 14.80
N ARG A 281 -4.07 -21.86 13.93
CA ARG A 281 -2.72 -22.41 13.97
C ARG A 281 -2.01 -22.05 15.27
N LEU A 282 -2.05 -20.79 15.70
CA LEU A 282 -1.42 -20.37 16.95
C LEU A 282 -2.08 -21.01 18.16
N ILE A 283 -3.41 -21.16 18.17
CA ILE A 283 -4.12 -21.90 19.23
C ILE A 283 -3.66 -23.36 19.27
N SER A 284 -3.52 -24.03 18.13
CA SER A 284 -3.06 -25.43 18.07
C SER A 284 -1.63 -25.65 18.57
N GLN A 285 -0.83 -24.57 18.58
CA GLN A 285 0.52 -24.53 19.15
C GLN A 285 0.53 -24.26 20.66
N GLY A 286 -0.64 -24.14 21.31
CA GLY A 286 -0.76 -23.91 22.75
C GLY A 286 -0.69 -22.44 23.18
N ASN A 287 -0.76 -21.48 22.23
CA ASN A 287 -0.72 -20.07 22.57
C ASN A 287 -2.03 -19.60 23.22
N THR A 288 -1.92 -18.77 24.25
CA THR A 288 -3.06 -18.09 24.87
C THR A 288 -3.59 -16.97 23.97
N LYS A 289 -4.84 -16.52 24.22
CA LYS A 289 -5.48 -15.43 23.47
C LYS A 289 -4.59 -14.17 23.39
N GLN A 290 -3.93 -13.81 24.51
CA GLN A 290 -3.04 -12.65 24.56
C GLN A 290 -1.75 -12.85 23.74
N GLN A 291 -1.19 -14.06 23.76
CA GLN A 291 -0.02 -14.39 22.95
C GLN A 291 -0.34 -14.36 21.46
N VAL A 292 -1.50 -14.89 21.06
CA VAL A 292 -1.98 -14.82 19.67
C VAL A 292 -2.14 -13.37 19.23
N LYS A 293 -2.78 -12.53 20.05
CA LYS A 293 -2.92 -11.09 19.77
C LYS A 293 -1.57 -10.42 19.52
N ASN A 294 -0.60 -10.67 20.40
CA ASN A 294 0.74 -10.09 20.31
C ASN A 294 1.49 -10.59 19.07
N THR A 295 1.39 -11.89 18.76
CA THR A 295 2.05 -12.50 17.59
C THR A 295 1.48 -11.98 16.27
N MET A 296 0.16 -11.74 16.22
CA MET A 296 -0.50 -11.13 15.05
C MET A 296 -0.27 -9.62 14.96
N GLY A 297 0.28 -8.99 16.00
CA GLY A 297 0.56 -7.55 16.03
C GLY A 297 -0.69 -6.67 16.05
N ILE A 298 -1.87 -7.21 16.39
CA ILE A 298 -3.14 -6.50 16.38
C ILE A 298 -3.28 -5.68 17.67
N ASN A 299 -3.18 -4.35 17.56
CA ASN A 299 -3.31 -3.46 18.72
C ASN A 299 -4.78 -3.23 19.13
N ASN A 300 -5.69 -3.17 18.16
CA ASN A 300 -7.11 -2.95 18.41
C ASN A 300 -7.75 -4.19 19.05
N SER A 301 -8.12 -4.07 20.33
CA SER A 301 -8.69 -5.18 21.11
C SER A 301 -10.08 -5.58 20.63
N TRP A 302 -10.91 -4.63 20.19
CA TRP A 302 -12.25 -4.92 19.68
C TRP A 302 -12.17 -5.75 18.40
N TYR A 303 -11.32 -5.32 17.46
CA TYR A 303 -11.11 -6.05 16.22
C TYR A 303 -10.55 -7.45 16.44
N PHE A 304 -9.54 -7.57 17.32
CA PHE A 304 -8.96 -8.88 17.64
C PHE A 304 -10.01 -9.82 18.25
N ASN A 305 -10.87 -9.31 19.14
CA ASN A 305 -11.94 -10.12 19.73
C ASN A 305 -12.92 -10.61 18.68
N LYS A 306 -13.31 -9.77 17.72
CA LYS A 306 -14.17 -10.17 16.60
C LYS A 306 -13.53 -11.26 15.75
N LEU A 307 -12.26 -11.11 15.38
CA LEU A 307 -11.51 -12.15 14.65
C LEU A 307 -11.38 -13.45 15.43
N TRP A 308 -11.18 -13.35 16.73
CA TRP A 308 -11.09 -14.51 17.62
C TRP A 308 -12.42 -15.27 17.66
N ASP A 309 -13.52 -14.56 17.74
CA ASP A 309 -14.87 -15.13 17.75
C ASP A 309 -15.19 -15.75 16.38
N ASP A 310 -14.91 -15.06 15.28
CA ASP A 310 -15.04 -15.56 13.91
C ASP A 310 -14.22 -16.86 13.74
N ALA A 311 -12.98 -16.90 14.27
CA ALA A 311 -12.12 -18.08 14.20
C ALA A 311 -12.68 -19.30 14.99
N SER A 312 -13.55 -19.09 15.98
CA SER A 312 -14.12 -20.18 16.77
C SER A 312 -15.03 -21.12 15.97
N HIS A 313 -15.61 -20.60 14.87
CA HIS A 313 -16.53 -21.34 14.00
C HIS A 313 -15.87 -22.32 13.03
N TYR A 314 -14.54 -22.21 12.84
CA TYR A 314 -13.78 -23.04 11.93
C TYR A 314 -12.67 -23.83 12.66
N ARG A 315 -12.40 -25.04 12.20
CA ARG A 315 -11.29 -25.87 12.67
C ARG A 315 -10.07 -25.68 11.76
N LEU A 316 -8.88 -25.94 12.28
CA LEU A 316 -7.66 -25.86 11.47
C LEU A 316 -7.71 -26.80 10.24
N ASN A 317 -8.33 -27.97 10.39
CA ASN A 317 -8.47 -28.95 9.32
C ASN A 317 -9.49 -28.57 8.24
N ASP A 318 -10.34 -27.57 8.46
CA ASP A 318 -11.26 -27.04 7.44
C ASP A 318 -10.52 -26.14 6.43
N MET A 319 -9.40 -25.56 6.84
CA MET A 319 -8.71 -24.52 6.06
C MET A 319 -8.19 -24.98 4.68
N PRO A 320 -7.63 -26.18 4.49
CA PRO A 320 -7.24 -26.64 3.14
C PRO A 320 -8.39 -26.60 2.15
N VAL A 321 -9.57 -27.09 2.54
CA VAL A 321 -10.77 -27.10 1.68
C VAL A 321 -11.23 -25.68 1.37
N VAL A 322 -11.22 -24.80 2.37
CA VAL A 322 -11.55 -23.37 2.20
C VAL A 322 -10.63 -22.70 1.19
N PHE A 323 -9.32 -22.86 1.33
CA PHE A 323 -8.36 -22.23 0.41
C PHE A 323 -8.39 -22.82 -0.99
N GLU A 324 -8.63 -24.13 -1.13
CA GLU A 324 -8.87 -24.75 -2.44
C GLU A 324 -10.13 -24.18 -3.11
N ALA A 325 -11.22 -24.03 -2.36
CA ALA A 325 -12.46 -23.45 -2.90
C ALA A 325 -12.25 -22.01 -3.39
N LEU A 326 -11.52 -21.21 -2.62
CA LEU A 326 -11.16 -19.83 -3.01
C LEU A 326 -10.25 -19.78 -4.23
N LEU A 327 -9.24 -20.65 -4.31
CA LEU A 327 -8.33 -20.75 -5.45
C LEU A 327 -9.05 -21.14 -6.73
N ASP A 328 -9.94 -22.13 -6.65
CA ASP A 328 -10.73 -22.57 -7.80
C ASP A 328 -11.69 -21.47 -8.28
N ALA A 329 -12.30 -20.74 -7.34
CA ALA A 329 -13.15 -19.59 -7.67
C ALA A 329 -12.36 -18.45 -8.33
N ASP A 330 -11.16 -18.13 -7.84
CA ASP A 330 -10.27 -17.14 -8.43
C ASP A 330 -9.86 -17.51 -9.87
N ARG A 331 -9.44 -18.76 -10.06
CA ARG A 331 -9.08 -19.28 -11.39
C ARG A 331 -10.27 -19.23 -12.36
N ALA A 332 -11.44 -19.65 -11.91
CA ALA A 332 -12.63 -19.64 -12.73
C ALA A 332 -13.04 -18.21 -13.12
N ALA A 333 -13.02 -17.26 -12.16
CA ALA A 333 -13.33 -15.87 -12.41
C ALA A 333 -12.31 -15.18 -13.36
N LYS A 334 -11.06 -15.64 -13.37
CA LYS A 334 -10.03 -15.19 -14.31
C LYS A 334 -10.07 -15.86 -15.68
N GLY A 335 -11.07 -16.72 -15.94
CA GLY A 335 -11.31 -17.33 -17.24
C GLY A 335 -10.54 -18.63 -17.51
N PHE A 336 -9.90 -19.26 -16.50
CA PHE A 336 -9.26 -20.56 -16.67
C PHE A 336 -10.25 -21.71 -16.82
N THR A 337 -11.52 -21.49 -16.46
CA THR A 337 -12.63 -22.45 -16.68
C THR A 337 -13.82 -21.71 -17.27
N LYS A 338 -14.61 -22.41 -18.09
CA LYS A 338 -15.86 -21.86 -18.65
C LYS A 338 -17.01 -22.06 -17.66
N MET A 339 -17.09 -21.19 -16.67
CA MET A 339 -18.20 -21.13 -15.71
C MET A 339 -18.77 -19.73 -15.68
N ASP A 340 -20.07 -19.63 -15.48
CA ASP A 340 -20.72 -18.34 -15.22
C ASP A 340 -20.47 -17.88 -13.79
N SER A 341 -20.60 -16.58 -13.57
CA SER A 341 -20.34 -15.92 -12.28
C SER A 341 -21.16 -16.50 -11.12
N ALA A 342 -22.41 -16.87 -11.38
CA ALA A 342 -23.29 -17.43 -10.36
C ALA A 342 -22.80 -18.82 -9.92
N THR A 343 -22.49 -19.68 -10.88
CA THR A 343 -21.95 -21.03 -10.60
C THR A 343 -20.65 -20.96 -9.80
N ILE A 344 -19.75 -20.04 -10.14
CA ILE A 344 -18.47 -19.86 -9.42
C ILE A 344 -18.73 -19.55 -7.94
N LEU A 345 -19.55 -18.52 -7.66
CA LEU A 345 -19.80 -18.07 -6.30
C LEU A 345 -20.54 -19.14 -5.46
N LEU A 346 -21.57 -19.77 -6.03
CA LEU A 346 -22.36 -20.79 -5.35
C LEU A 346 -21.55 -22.05 -5.04
N LEU A 347 -20.70 -22.51 -5.97
CA LEU A 347 -19.80 -23.64 -5.72
C LEU A 347 -18.75 -23.34 -4.66
N MET A 348 -18.17 -22.13 -4.67
CA MET A 348 -17.24 -21.68 -3.64
C MET A 348 -17.88 -21.74 -2.25
N ILE A 349 -19.06 -21.13 -2.09
CA ILE A 349 -19.81 -21.13 -0.81
C ILE A 349 -20.10 -22.54 -0.33
N LYS A 350 -20.61 -23.40 -1.21
CA LYS A 350 -20.96 -24.79 -0.87
C LYS A 350 -19.75 -25.59 -0.37
N ARG A 351 -18.56 -25.37 -0.99
CA ARG A 351 -17.33 -26.06 -0.57
C ARG A 351 -16.74 -25.51 0.72
N ILE A 352 -16.92 -24.22 1.01
CA ILE A 352 -16.44 -23.59 2.25
C ILE A 352 -17.23 -24.08 3.47
N ILE A 353 -18.54 -24.30 3.31
CA ILE A 353 -19.43 -24.62 4.42
C ILE A 353 -19.48 -26.12 4.71
N ASN A 354 -19.42 -26.98 3.69
CA ASN A 354 -19.48 -28.44 3.82
C ASN A 354 -18.12 -29.06 4.12
#